data_246f39a9f472e14885274bb06dc9d313
#
_entry.id   246f39a9f472e14885274bb06dc9d313
#
_cell.length_a   1.000
_cell.length_b   1.000
_cell.length_c   1.000
_cell.angle_alpha   90.00
_cell.angle_beta   90.00
_cell.angle_gamma   90.00
#
_symmetry.space_group_name_H-M   'P 1'
#
loop_
_entity.id
_entity.type
_entity.pdbx_description
1 polymer ?
#
loop_
_entity_poly.entity_id
_entity_poly.type
_entity_poly.pdbx_seq_one_letter_code
_entity_poly.pdbx_strand_id
1 'polypeptide(L)'
;MGSVKDYFQSLGSGVLSLLKGMQVTGKEFVTPKITERYPEDRETFKWPERFRAILELIYDKDGNHKCIACGTCERNCPNGTITIESKMVDTPAGTKKKKLARYIYDLGSCTFCQLCVTTCPTNALRFSNDFEPVSY
;
A
#
# COMPACT_ATOMS: atom_id res chain seq x y z
N MET A 1 1.65 53.91 -32.40
CA MET A 1 3.07 54.11 -32.02
C MET A 1 3.15 54.09 -30.51
N GLY A 2 3.71 53.06 -29.90
CA GLY A 2 3.84 52.95 -28.46
C GLY A 2 4.76 54.04 -27.95
N SER A 3 4.35 54.68 -26.84
CA SER A 3 5.14 55.70 -26.20
C SER A 3 6.44 55.11 -25.61
N VAL A 4 7.52 55.90 -25.62
CA VAL A 4 8.79 55.48 -24.98
C VAL A 4 8.58 55.04 -23.52
N LYS A 5 7.59 55.64 -22.85
CA LYS A 5 7.16 55.24 -21.50
C LYS A 5 6.63 53.79 -21.43
N ASP A 6 5.83 53.39 -22.43
CA ASP A 6 5.26 52.03 -22.49
C ASP A 6 6.37 50.96 -22.67
N TYR A 7 7.41 51.32 -23.42
CA TYR A 7 8.58 50.44 -23.59
C TYR A 7 9.33 50.23 -22.28
N PHE A 8 9.66 51.30 -21.54
CA PHE A 8 10.37 51.18 -20.28
C PHE A 8 9.53 50.49 -19.18
N GLN A 9 8.23 50.76 -19.20
CA GLN A 9 7.31 50.09 -18.26
C GLN A 9 7.22 48.57 -18.56
N SER A 10 7.12 48.19 -19.82
CA SER A 10 7.14 46.80 -20.25
C SER A 10 8.46 46.11 -19.93
N LEU A 11 9.58 46.80 -20.16
CA LEU A 11 10.90 46.27 -19.81
C LEU A 11 11.04 46.03 -18.29
N GLY A 12 10.61 47.02 -17.48
CA GLY A 12 10.65 46.91 -16.01
C GLY A 12 9.75 45.79 -15.50
N SER A 13 8.56 45.60 -16.04
CA SER A 13 7.67 44.48 -15.67
C SER A 13 8.25 43.14 -16.07
N GLY A 14 8.91 43.06 -17.23
CA GLY A 14 9.62 41.83 -17.68
C GLY A 14 10.75 41.43 -16.74
N VAL A 15 11.60 42.39 -16.35
CA VAL A 15 12.69 42.16 -15.41
C VAL A 15 12.16 41.69 -14.05
N LEU A 16 11.12 42.35 -13.53
CA LEU A 16 10.49 41.95 -12.26
C LEU A 16 9.89 40.55 -12.32
N SER A 17 9.31 40.20 -13.45
CA SER A 17 8.78 38.84 -13.66
C SER A 17 9.88 37.77 -13.64
N LEU A 18 11.00 38.05 -14.30
CA LEU A 18 12.18 37.17 -14.27
C LEU A 18 12.76 37.02 -12.87
N LEU A 19 12.91 38.12 -12.12
CA LEU A 19 13.39 38.09 -10.75
C LEU A 19 12.46 37.27 -9.83
N LYS A 20 11.14 37.40 -9.98
CA LYS A 20 10.18 36.58 -9.24
C LYS A 20 10.32 35.09 -9.59
N GLY A 21 10.47 34.75 -10.87
CA GLY A 21 10.73 33.39 -11.30
C GLY A 21 12.01 32.80 -10.70
N MET A 22 13.10 33.56 -10.73
CA MET A 22 14.38 33.16 -10.13
C MET A 22 14.30 33.02 -8.59
N GLN A 23 13.49 33.82 -7.93
CA GLN A 23 13.26 33.69 -6.49
C GLN A 23 12.60 32.35 -6.13
N VAL A 24 11.63 31.91 -6.92
CA VAL A 24 10.95 30.62 -6.70
C VAL A 24 11.95 29.46 -6.89
N THR A 25 12.68 29.45 -8.01
CA THR A 25 13.68 28.40 -8.29
C THR A 25 14.82 28.40 -7.27
N GLY A 26 15.27 29.58 -6.84
CA GLY A 26 16.29 29.73 -5.80
C GLY A 26 15.82 29.19 -4.45
N LYS A 27 14.55 29.39 -4.10
CA LYS A 27 13.95 28.82 -2.89
C LYS A 27 13.96 27.29 -2.97
N GLU A 28 13.51 26.72 -4.08
CA GLU A 28 13.51 25.26 -4.27
C GLU A 28 14.91 24.65 -4.27
N PHE A 29 15.91 25.39 -4.75
CA PHE A 29 17.29 24.95 -4.73
C PHE A 29 17.84 24.75 -3.30
N VAL A 30 17.41 25.60 -2.35
CA VAL A 30 17.86 25.56 -0.95
C VAL A 30 16.96 24.65 -0.08
N THR A 31 15.74 24.33 -0.56
CA THR A 31 14.81 23.49 0.18
C THR A 31 15.33 22.03 0.25
N PRO A 32 15.30 21.39 1.43
CA PRO A 32 15.74 20.00 1.55
C PRO A 32 14.88 19.10 0.66
N LYS A 33 15.53 18.18 -0.03
CA LYS A 33 14.89 17.26 -0.96
C LYS A 33 13.99 16.27 -0.20
N ILE A 34 12.76 16.09 -0.68
CA ILE A 34 11.77 15.15 -0.13
C ILE A 34 11.88 13.78 -0.82
N THR A 35 12.69 13.69 -1.87
CA THR A 35 12.83 12.46 -2.67
C THR A 35 13.45 11.35 -1.83
N GLU A 36 12.75 10.24 -1.75
CA GLU A 36 13.23 9.01 -1.12
C GLU A 36 14.08 8.22 -2.14
N ARG A 37 15.28 7.82 -1.73
CA ARG A 37 16.20 7.06 -2.57
C ARG A 37 16.19 5.60 -2.16
N TYR A 38 15.23 4.88 -2.67
CA TYR A 38 15.25 3.43 -2.51
C TYR A 38 16.24 2.81 -3.53
N PRO A 39 17.15 1.88 -3.15
CA PRO A 39 17.21 1.16 -1.87
C PRO A 39 18.13 1.79 -0.80
N GLU A 40 18.80 2.93 -1.08
CA GLU A 40 19.82 3.51 -0.19
C GLU A 40 19.22 3.91 1.18
N ASP A 41 17.99 4.46 1.18
CA ASP A 41 17.31 4.94 2.39
C ASP A 41 16.41 3.89 3.03
N ARG A 42 16.55 2.61 2.68
CA ARG A 42 15.69 1.50 3.15
C ARG A 42 15.56 1.43 4.68
N GLU A 43 16.64 1.66 5.41
CA GLU A 43 16.64 1.56 6.87
C GLU A 43 15.94 2.74 7.56
N THR A 44 15.93 3.90 6.92
CA THR A 44 15.33 5.13 7.47
C THR A 44 13.90 5.35 6.97
N PHE A 45 13.47 4.60 5.96
CA PHE A 45 12.18 4.73 5.33
C PHE A 45 11.04 4.34 6.28
N LYS A 46 10.09 5.25 6.46
CA LYS A 46 8.89 4.99 7.26
C LYS A 46 7.70 4.73 6.36
N TRP A 47 7.19 3.51 6.40
CA TRP A 47 5.99 3.13 5.66
C TRP A 47 4.77 3.93 6.11
N PRO A 48 3.96 4.43 5.18
CA PRO A 48 2.66 5.01 5.53
C PRO A 48 1.77 3.95 6.21
N GLU A 49 0.97 4.36 7.20
CA GLU A 49 0.04 3.45 7.91
C GLU A 49 -0.88 2.65 6.97
N ARG A 50 -1.20 3.22 5.82
CA ARG A 50 -2.10 2.62 4.84
C ARG A 50 -1.39 1.84 3.74
N PHE A 51 -0.10 1.57 3.90
CA PHE A 51 0.65 0.78 2.95
C PHE A 51 0.16 -0.66 2.94
N ARG A 52 0.05 -1.25 1.75
CA ARG A 52 -0.48 -2.60 1.55
C ARG A 52 0.45 -3.34 0.61
N ALA A 53 1.20 -4.28 1.15
CA ALA A 53 2.03 -5.16 0.36
C ALA A 53 1.40 -6.57 0.26
N ILE A 54 1.99 -7.58 0.89
CA ILE A 54 1.53 -8.95 0.79
C ILE A 54 0.41 -9.20 1.82
N LEU A 55 -0.60 -9.96 1.41
CA LEU A 55 -1.65 -10.43 2.31
C LEU A 55 -1.12 -11.60 3.15
N GLU A 56 -1.19 -11.47 4.47
CA GLU A 56 -0.71 -12.45 5.43
C GLU A 56 -1.83 -12.95 6.34
N LEU A 57 -1.71 -14.21 6.76
CA LEU A 57 -2.50 -14.76 7.85
C LEU A 57 -1.86 -14.38 9.18
N ILE A 58 -2.68 -13.93 10.12
CA ILE A 58 -2.23 -13.62 11.49
C ILE A 58 -2.18 -14.91 12.29
N TYR A 59 -1.01 -15.16 12.88
CA TYR A 59 -0.76 -16.29 13.78
C TYR A 59 -0.74 -15.82 15.22
N ASP A 60 -1.25 -16.64 16.12
CA ASP A 60 -1.12 -16.45 17.55
C ASP A 60 0.27 -16.86 18.03
N LYS A 61 0.58 -16.58 19.30
CA LYS A 61 1.88 -16.92 19.93
C LYS A 61 2.16 -18.44 19.90
N ASP A 62 1.12 -19.25 19.86
CA ASP A 62 1.20 -20.72 19.80
C ASP A 62 1.32 -21.26 18.37
N GLY A 63 1.51 -20.39 17.37
CA GLY A 63 1.64 -20.76 15.96
C GLY A 63 0.32 -21.15 15.28
N ASN A 64 -0.83 -20.94 15.92
CA ASN A 64 -2.13 -21.21 15.33
C ASN A 64 -2.65 -19.98 14.58
N HIS A 65 -3.18 -20.21 13.36
CA HIS A 65 -3.82 -19.15 12.59
C HIS A 65 -5.23 -18.86 13.13
N LYS A 66 -5.65 -17.59 13.10
CA LYS A 66 -7.00 -17.16 13.51
C LYS A 66 -8.12 -17.51 12.52
N CYS A 67 -7.77 -18.01 11.34
CA CYS A 67 -8.71 -18.30 10.27
C CYS A 67 -9.58 -19.51 10.59
N ILE A 68 -10.90 -19.34 10.46
CA ILE A 68 -11.92 -20.40 10.68
C ILE A 68 -12.38 -21.05 9.35
N ALA A 69 -11.75 -20.75 8.24
CA ALA A 69 -12.10 -21.25 6.91
C ALA A 69 -13.56 -20.98 6.49
N CYS A 70 -14.10 -19.80 6.81
CA CYS A 70 -15.48 -19.43 6.48
C CYS A 70 -15.72 -19.11 4.99
N GLY A 71 -14.66 -18.88 4.19
CA GLY A 71 -14.76 -18.57 2.77
C GLY A 71 -15.25 -17.14 2.43
N THR A 72 -15.42 -16.27 3.42
CA THR A 72 -15.92 -14.90 3.19
C THR A 72 -14.96 -14.08 2.34
N CYS A 73 -13.64 -14.16 2.59
CA CYS A 73 -12.63 -13.45 1.81
C CYS A 73 -12.54 -13.94 0.36
N GLU A 74 -12.77 -15.23 0.09
CA GLU A 74 -12.84 -15.79 -1.26
C GLU A 74 -14.03 -15.24 -2.03
N ARG A 75 -15.24 -15.24 -1.42
CA ARG A 75 -16.47 -14.74 -2.05
C ARG A 75 -16.47 -13.23 -2.31
N ASN A 76 -15.82 -12.46 -1.43
CA ASN A 76 -15.76 -11.00 -1.51
C ASN A 76 -14.60 -10.49 -2.36
N CYS A 77 -13.74 -11.38 -2.87
CA CYS A 77 -12.64 -10.97 -3.73
C CYS A 77 -13.15 -10.66 -5.14
N PRO A 78 -13.04 -9.41 -5.63
CA PRO A 78 -13.55 -9.06 -6.96
C PRO A 78 -12.78 -9.78 -8.08
N ASN A 79 -11.51 -10.10 -7.87
CA ASN A 79 -10.66 -10.74 -8.87
C ASN A 79 -10.48 -12.25 -8.67
N GLY A 80 -11.13 -12.85 -7.65
CA GLY A 80 -11.02 -14.29 -7.38
C GLY A 80 -9.59 -14.76 -7.02
N THR A 81 -8.77 -13.88 -6.42
CA THR A 81 -7.36 -14.16 -6.13
C THR A 81 -7.14 -15.06 -4.92
N ILE A 82 -8.19 -15.37 -4.18
CA ILE A 82 -8.13 -16.15 -2.94
C ILE A 82 -8.93 -17.42 -3.11
N THR A 83 -8.32 -18.55 -2.80
CA THR A 83 -8.97 -19.87 -2.76
C THR A 83 -8.74 -20.52 -1.40
N ILE A 84 -9.81 -21.01 -0.78
CA ILE A 84 -9.78 -21.62 0.55
C ILE A 84 -10.17 -23.09 0.49
N GLU A 85 -9.23 -23.95 0.82
CA GLU A 85 -9.49 -25.36 1.03
C GLU A 85 -9.71 -25.62 2.52
N SER A 86 -10.82 -26.23 2.87
CA SER A 86 -11.18 -26.57 4.26
C SER A 86 -11.20 -28.07 4.48
N LYS A 87 -10.76 -28.51 5.65
CA LYS A 87 -10.88 -29.91 6.12
C LYS A 87 -11.85 -29.96 7.30
N MET A 88 -12.65 -31.04 7.35
CA MET A 88 -13.39 -31.38 8.55
C MET A 88 -12.46 -32.13 9.52
N VAL A 89 -12.33 -31.60 10.74
CA VAL A 89 -11.51 -32.24 11.78
C VAL A 89 -12.44 -32.61 12.92
N ASP A 90 -12.36 -33.86 13.35
CA ASP A 90 -13.10 -34.35 14.50
C ASP A 90 -12.45 -33.79 15.77
N THR A 91 -13.25 -33.06 16.56
CA THR A 91 -12.81 -32.55 17.86
C THR A 91 -13.05 -33.64 18.90
N PRO A 92 -12.20 -33.78 19.95
CA PRO A 92 -12.38 -34.80 21.00
C PRO A 92 -13.75 -34.70 21.72
N ALA A 93 -14.51 -33.64 21.49
CA ALA A 93 -15.90 -33.44 21.96
C ALA A 93 -16.97 -34.00 20.99
N GLY A 94 -16.61 -34.79 19.95
CA GLY A 94 -17.54 -35.38 18.99
C GLY A 94 -18.14 -34.43 17.96
N THR A 95 -17.75 -33.17 17.94
CA THR A 95 -18.24 -32.18 16.97
C THR A 95 -17.25 -32.00 15.81
N LYS A 96 -17.75 -32.05 14.57
CA LYS A 96 -16.96 -31.77 13.38
C LYS A 96 -16.80 -30.26 13.20
N LYS A 97 -15.56 -29.75 13.25
CA LYS A 97 -15.26 -28.35 12.97
C LYS A 97 -14.50 -28.22 11.65
N LYS A 98 -14.90 -27.18 10.87
CA LYS A 98 -14.10 -26.78 9.71
C LYS A 98 -12.79 -26.16 10.17
N LYS A 99 -11.68 -26.64 9.62
CA LYS A 99 -10.35 -26.10 9.82
C LYS A 99 -9.75 -25.76 8.47
N LEU A 100 -8.95 -24.70 8.38
CA LEU A 100 -8.22 -24.33 7.17
C LEU A 100 -7.23 -25.45 6.85
N ALA A 101 -7.30 -25.99 5.62
CA ALA A 101 -6.35 -26.94 5.11
C ALA A 101 -5.27 -26.23 4.27
N ARG A 102 -5.71 -25.36 3.38
CA ARG A 102 -4.82 -24.61 2.49
C ARG A 102 -5.42 -23.23 2.20
N TYR A 103 -4.59 -22.21 2.19
CA TYR A 103 -4.90 -20.87 1.75
C TYR A 103 -4.05 -20.55 0.54
N ILE A 104 -4.68 -20.35 -0.60
CA ILE A 104 -4.00 -20.02 -1.85
C ILE A 104 -4.31 -18.56 -2.16
N TYR A 105 -3.27 -17.77 -2.41
CA TYR A 105 -3.36 -16.37 -2.72
C TYR A 105 -2.52 -16.05 -3.95
N ASP A 106 -3.18 -15.54 -5.00
CA ASP A 106 -2.51 -15.05 -6.20
C ASP A 106 -2.21 -13.55 -6.05
N LEU A 107 -0.94 -13.26 -5.77
CA LEU A 107 -0.45 -11.89 -5.62
C LEU A 107 -0.51 -11.10 -6.93
N GLY A 108 -0.27 -11.78 -8.06
CA GLY A 108 -0.19 -11.12 -9.38
C GLY A 108 -1.51 -10.51 -9.85
N SER A 109 -2.64 -11.08 -9.43
CA SER A 109 -3.97 -10.63 -9.81
C SER A 109 -4.66 -9.78 -8.72
N CYS A 110 -3.99 -9.54 -7.59
CA CYS A 110 -4.57 -8.80 -6.47
C CYS A 110 -4.57 -7.29 -6.70
N THR A 111 -5.72 -6.64 -6.47
CA THR A 111 -5.87 -5.17 -6.55
C THR A 111 -5.65 -4.45 -5.21
N PHE A 112 -5.24 -5.15 -4.16
CA PHE A 112 -4.98 -4.60 -2.83
C PHE A 112 -6.14 -3.77 -2.25
N CYS A 113 -7.38 -4.11 -2.60
CA CYS A 113 -8.60 -3.36 -2.23
C CYS A 113 -8.97 -3.46 -0.74
N GLN A 114 -8.37 -4.41 0.00
CA GLN A 114 -8.58 -4.64 1.44
C GLN A 114 -9.94 -5.25 1.82
N LEU A 115 -10.83 -5.56 0.88
CA LEU A 115 -12.13 -6.16 1.20
C LEU A 115 -12.00 -7.46 1.99
N CYS A 116 -11.04 -8.33 1.65
CA CYS A 116 -10.80 -9.58 2.36
C CYS A 116 -10.43 -9.38 3.85
N VAL A 117 -9.73 -8.28 4.16
CA VAL A 117 -9.35 -7.95 5.55
C VAL A 117 -10.53 -7.37 6.32
N THR A 118 -11.23 -6.39 5.73
CA THR A 118 -12.36 -5.70 6.40
C THR A 118 -13.56 -6.59 6.62
N THR A 119 -13.79 -7.57 5.75
CA THR A 119 -14.94 -8.50 5.86
C THR A 119 -14.60 -9.77 6.64
N CYS A 120 -13.36 -9.94 7.11
CA CYS A 120 -12.96 -11.10 7.89
C CYS A 120 -13.54 -11.06 9.31
N PRO A 121 -14.43 -11.99 9.70
CA PRO A 121 -15.10 -11.96 11.02
C PRO A 121 -14.13 -12.21 12.18
N THR A 122 -13.00 -12.87 11.94
CA THR A 122 -12.00 -13.21 12.96
C THR A 122 -10.77 -12.32 12.91
N ASN A 123 -10.74 -11.31 12.02
CA ASN A 123 -9.56 -10.47 11.78
C ASN A 123 -8.29 -11.32 11.59
N ALA A 124 -8.40 -12.39 10.79
CA ALA A 124 -7.32 -13.34 10.58
C ALA A 124 -6.34 -12.91 9.47
N LEU A 125 -6.65 -11.83 8.76
CA LEU A 125 -5.89 -11.33 7.61
C LEU A 125 -5.38 -9.93 7.87
N ARG A 126 -4.17 -9.65 7.39
CA ARG A 126 -3.62 -8.29 7.32
C ARG A 126 -2.76 -8.13 6.07
N PHE A 127 -2.56 -6.89 5.63
CA PHE A 127 -1.49 -6.58 4.69
C PHE A 127 -0.20 -6.29 5.45
N SER A 128 0.89 -6.90 5.01
CA SER A 128 2.23 -6.62 5.54
C SER A 128 2.83 -5.37 4.92
N ASN A 129 3.99 -4.97 5.43
CA ASN A 129 4.83 -3.94 4.83
C ASN A 129 5.95 -4.54 3.97
N ASP A 130 5.99 -5.86 3.86
CA ASP A 130 6.95 -6.56 3.01
C ASP A 130 6.51 -6.53 1.56
N PHE A 131 7.20 -5.76 0.75
CA PHE A 131 6.87 -5.53 -0.66
C PHE A 131 7.93 -6.10 -1.61
N GLU A 132 8.94 -6.79 -1.08
CA GLU A 132 10.02 -7.38 -1.85
C GLU A 132 9.92 -8.93 -1.94
N PRO A 133 8.78 -9.51 -2.31
CA PRO A 133 8.69 -10.95 -2.49
C PRO A 133 9.40 -11.33 -3.78
N VAL A 134 10.61 -11.84 -3.66
CA VAL A 134 11.35 -12.42 -4.78
C VAL A 134 11.24 -13.94 -4.67
N SER A 135 10.60 -14.56 -5.67
CA SER A 135 10.62 -16.01 -5.86
C SER A 135 11.40 -16.35 -7.14
N TYR A 136 12.38 -17.22 -7.04
CA TYR A 136 13.10 -17.78 -8.17
C TYR A 136 12.45 -19.10 -8.57
#